data_c0c89eb893d8928631c2629aa90a4bf8
#
_entry.id   c0c89eb893d8928631c2629aa90a4bf8
#
_cell.length_a   1.000
_cell.length_b   1.000
_cell.length_c   1.000
_cell.angle_alpha   90.00
_cell.angle_beta   90.00
_cell.angle_gamma   90.00
#
_symmetry.space_group_name_H-M   'P 1'
#
loop_
_entity.id
_entity.type
_entity.pdbx_description
1 polymer ?
#
loop_
_entity_poly.entity_id
_entity_poly.type
_entity_poly.pdbx_seq_one_letter_code
_entity_poly.pdbx_strand_id
1 'polypeptide(L)'
;LIDPNVLETLGKRELIEGMGEVVKYGLIDDPELWHLLESIDGSVHSILENSETIIYRSCNVKRKIVVEDEFEGGVRMYLNFGHTIGHAVEQTAGYGKVMHGEAVAIGMVQISRVAEEKGLMPKGITRQIAEMCVKFGLPVDYEPWRVEELYTALTHDKKARGNSIKTVIVPEIGKAAINQIPLVEMKEYLEK
;
A
#
# COMPACT_ATOMS: atom_id res chain seq x y z
N LEU A 1 19.59 10.51 -12.68
CA LEU A 1 20.57 9.52 -12.20
C LEU A 1 20.18 9.11 -10.79
N ILE A 2 20.08 7.79 -10.54
CA ILE A 2 19.84 7.20 -9.23
C ILE A 2 21.05 6.34 -8.91
N ASP A 3 21.64 6.54 -7.73
CA ASP A 3 22.73 5.71 -7.22
C ASP A 3 22.18 4.82 -6.08
N PRO A 4 22.00 3.50 -6.31
CA PRO A 4 21.49 2.59 -5.29
C PRO A 4 22.39 2.48 -4.04
N ASN A 5 23.69 2.77 -4.15
CA ASN A 5 24.62 2.67 -3.02
C ASN A 5 24.26 3.62 -1.88
N VAL A 6 23.55 4.72 -2.16
CA VAL A 6 23.11 5.64 -1.09
C VAL A 6 22.12 4.99 -0.12
N LEU A 7 21.46 3.90 -0.52
CA LEU A 7 20.57 3.15 0.37
C LEU A 7 21.32 2.54 1.57
N GLU A 8 22.63 2.26 1.45
CA GLU A 8 23.47 1.75 2.54
C GLU A 8 23.60 2.77 3.70
N THR A 9 23.31 4.05 3.43
CA THR A 9 23.37 5.10 4.46
C THR A 9 22.07 5.26 5.24
N LEU A 10 20.99 4.60 4.81
CA LEU A 10 19.70 4.65 5.50
C LEU A 10 19.71 3.79 6.78
N GLY A 11 18.97 4.23 7.79
CA GLY A 11 18.62 3.36 8.90
C GLY A 11 17.76 2.17 8.45
N LYS A 12 17.81 1.09 9.23
CA LYS A 12 17.06 -0.13 8.92
C LYS A 12 15.56 0.14 8.76
N ARG A 13 14.97 1.00 9.61
CA ARG A 13 13.52 1.29 9.58
C ARG A 13 13.15 2.04 8.31
N GLU A 14 13.97 3.02 7.90
CA GLU A 14 13.74 3.80 6.68
C GLU A 14 13.83 2.93 5.41
N LEU A 15 14.76 1.98 5.38
CA LEU A 15 14.87 1.04 4.27
C LEU A 15 13.65 0.11 4.21
N ILE A 16 13.23 -0.43 5.36
CA ILE A 16 12.07 -1.33 5.46
C ILE A 16 10.78 -0.60 5.11
N GLU A 17 10.58 0.63 5.60
CA GLU A 17 9.36 1.37 5.29
C GLU A 17 9.24 1.65 3.79
N GLY A 18 10.36 1.90 3.10
CA GLY A 18 10.39 2.02 1.65
C GLY A 18 9.88 0.78 0.92
N MET A 19 10.02 -0.41 1.52
CA MET A 19 9.48 -1.65 0.95
C MET A 19 7.95 -1.69 0.91
N GLY A 20 7.25 -0.89 1.71
CA GLY A 20 5.79 -0.75 1.62
C GLY A 20 5.33 -0.28 0.24
N GLU A 21 6.04 0.70 -0.32
CA GLU A 21 5.80 1.18 -1.69
C GLU A 21 6.21 0.15 -2.74
N VAL A 22 7.34 -0.53 -2.54
CA VAL A 22 7.83 -1.56 -3.48
C VAL A 22 6.84 -2.73 -3.58
N VAL A 23 6.36 -3.25 -2.46
CA VAL A 23 5.33 -4.31 -2.39
C VAL A 23 4.08 -3.86 -3.12
N LYS A 24 3.64 -2.62 -2.91
CA LYS A 24 2.50 -2.03 -3.62
C LYS A 24 2.68 -2.08 -5.13
N TYR A 25 3.85 -1.72 -5.67
CA TYR A 25 4.09 -1.74 -7.12
C TYR A 25 3.99 -3.15 -7.71
N GLY A 26 4.50 -4.17 -7.02
CA GLY A 26 4.33 -5.56 -7.42
C GLY A 26 2.85 -5.97 -7.47
N LEU A 27 2.06 -5.51 -6.52
CA LEU A 27 0.63 -5.81 -6.43
C LEU A 27 -0.21 -5.13 -7.52
N ILE A 28 0.08 -3.87 -7.84
CA ILE A 28 -0.81 -3.09 -8.71
C ILE A 28 -0.51 -3.24 -10.20
N ASP A 29 0.73 -3.55 -10.62
CA ASP A 29 1.10 -3.54 -12.05
C ASP A 29 2.26 -4.47 -12.44
N ASP A 30 3.18 -4.88 -11.54
CA ASP A 30 4.40 -5.62 -11.90
C ASP A 30 4.50 -6.99 -11.19
N PRO A 31 3.90 -8.06 -11.73
CA PRO A 31 4.00 -9.41 -11.16
C PRO A 31 5.44 -9.96 -11.14
N GLU A 32 6.32 -9.51 -12.03
CA GLU A 32 7.73 -9.91 -12.02
C GLU A 32 8.48 -9.30 -10.82
N LEU A 33 8.11 -8.06 -10.44
CA LEU A 33 8.62 -7.47 -9.19
C LEU A 33 8.11 -8.29 -7.99
N TRP A 34 6.83 -8.68 -7.99
CA TRP A 34 6.27 -9.54 -6.96
C TRP A 34 7.05 -10.86 -6.83
N HIS A 35 7.32 -11.55 -7.95
CA HIS A 35 8.09 -12.80 -7.95
C HIS A 35 9.55 -12.61 -7.49
N LEU A 36 10.18 -11.48 -7.83
CA LEU A 36 11.49 -11.14 -7.26
C LEU A 36 11.42 -11.03 -5.73
N LEU A 37 10.40 -10.32 -5.20
CA LEU A 37 10.22 -10.17 -3.76
C LEU A 37 9.91 -11.52 -3.07
N GLU A 38 9.21 -12.43 -3.74
CA GLU A 38 9.02 -13.80 -3.25
C GLU A 38 10.31 -14.59 -3.18
N SER A 39 11.24 -14.39 -4.10
CA SER A 39 12.48 -15.16 -4.22
C SER A 39 13.57 -14.77 -3.22
N ILE A 40 13.58 -13.53 -2.71
CA ILE A 40 14.57 -13.05 -1.75
C ILE A 40 14.12 -13.29 -0.31
N ASP A 41 15.04 -13.32 0.65
CA ASP A 41 14.74 -13.69 2.05
C ASP A 41 14.13 -12.55 2.90
N GLY A 42 14.07 -11.33 2.37
CA GLY A 42 13.52 -10.14 3.05
C GLY A 42 14.48 -9.47 4.03
N SER A 43 15.74 -9.95 4.14
CA SER A 43 16.76 -9.29 4.93
C SER A 43 17.21 -7.97 4.29
N VAL A 44 17.76 -7.06 5.11
CA VAL A 44 18.40 -5.82 4.61
C VAL A 44 19.45 -6.13 3.53
N HIS A 45 20.24 -7.17 3.76
CA HIS A 45 21.27 -7.61 2.81
C HIS A 45 20.65 -7.99 1.45
N SER A 46 19.63 -8.84 1.43
CA SER A 46 18.96 -9.25 0.18
C SER A 46 18.25 -8.11 -0.53
N ILE A 47 17.71 -7.14 0.22
CA ILE A 47 17.12 -5.92 -0.36
C ILE A 47 18.21 -5.10 -1.07
N LEU A 48 19.33 -4.87 -0.42
CA LEU A 48 20.45 -4.09 -0.98
C LEU A 48 21.06 -4.77 -2.20
N GLU A 49 21.30 -6.08 -2.15
CA GLU A 49 21.81 -6.85 -3.31
C GLU A 49 20.91 -6.77 -4.53
N ASN A 50 19.59 -6.64 -4.34
CA ASN A 50 18.61 -6.54 -5.43
C ASN A 50 18.14 -5.11 -5.69
N SER A 51 18.73 -4.11 -5.04
CA SER A 51 18.24 -2.72 -5.02
C SER A 51 18.14 -2.10 -6.41
N GLU A 52 19.09 -2.33 -7.30
CA GLU A 52 19.05 -1.81 -8.67
C GLU A 52 17.80 -2.30 -9.40
N THR A 53 17.52 -3.59 -9.36
CA THR A 53 16.34 -4.18 -10.02
C THR A 53 15.05 -3.71 -9.37
N ILE A 54 14.99 -3.65 -8.04
CA ILE A 54 13.84 -3.18 -7.27
C ILE A 54 13.53 -1.72 -7.63
N ILE A 55 14.52 -0.84 -7.62
CA ILE A 55 14.36 0.58 -7.96
C ILE A 55 13.93 0.73 -9.41
N TYR A 56 14.60 0.05 -10.33
CA TYR A 56 14.28 0.12 -11.76
C TYR A 56 12.83 -0.27 -12.04
N ARG A 57 12.36 -1.40 -11.51
CA ARG A 57 11.00 -1.86 -11.69
C ARG A 57 9.98 -0.93 -11.04
N SER A 58 10.23 -0.50 -9.80
CA SER A 58 9.37 0.45 -9.08
C SER A 58 9.22 1.78 -9.84
N CYS A 59 10.33 2.32 -10.33
CA CYS A 59 10.32 3.54 -11.16
C CYS A 59 9.55 3.34 -12.47
N ASN A 60 9.67 2.17 -13.12
CA ASN A 60 8.95 1.87 -14.35
C ASN A 60 7.44 1.79 -14.14
N VAL A 61 6.97 1.13 -13.08
CA VAL A 61 5.54 1.10 -12.73
C VAL A 61 5.01 2.52 -12.54
N LYS A 62 5.69 3.31 -11.71
CA LYS A 62 5.29 4.69 -11.45
C LYS A 62 5.30 5.54 -12.73
N ARG A 63 6.38 5.44 -13.53
CA ARG A 63 6.49 6.15 -14.81
C ARG A 63 5.35 5.79 -15.76
N LYS A 64 5.09 4.50 -15.97
CA LYS A 64 4.03 3.99 -16.85
C LYS A 64 2.69 4.59 -16.46
N ILE A 65 2.32 4.46 -15.18
CA ILE A 65 1.04 4.94 -14.66
C ILE A 65 0.92 6.47 -14.76
N VAL A 66 1.97 7.23 -14.45
CA VAL A 66 1.95 8.70 -14.50
C VAL A 66 1.91 9.21 -15.94
N VAL A 67 2.59 8.55 -16.88
CA VAL A 67 2.56 8.93 -18.31
C VAL A 67 1.19 8.64 -18.91
N GLU A 68 0.53 7.54 -18.50
CA GLU A 68 -0.81 7.19 -18.97
C GLU A 68 -1.88 8.12 -18.41
N ASP A 69 -1.73 8.61 -17.19
CA ASP A 69 -2.71 9.43 -16.50
C ASP A 69 -2.04 10.57 -15.71
N GLU A 70 -1.65 11.63 -16.43
CA GLU A 70 -0.96 12.79 -15.84
C GLU A 70 -1.83 13.54 -14.81
N PHE A 71 -3.16 13.59 -15.02
CA PHE A 71 -4.10 14.40 -14.24
C PHE A 71 -4.88 13.62 -13.15
N GLU A 72 -4.51 12.37 -12.89
CA GLU A 72 -5.12 11.54 -11.83
C GLU A 72 -6.64 11.32 -12.00
N GLY A 73 -7.07 11.16 -13.24
CA GLY A 73 -8.50 10.90 -13.56
C GLY A 73 -8.88 9.41 -13.54
N GLY A 74 -7.92 8.51 -13.68
CA GLY A 74 -8.13 7.08 -13.88
C GLY A 74 -7.06 6.21 -13.23
N VAL A 75 -6.19 5.61 -14.04
CA VAL A 75 -5.20 4.59 -13.61
C VAL A 75 -4.18 5.08 -12.60
N ARG A 76 -3.89 6.38 -12.55
CA ARG A 76 -2.98 6.94 -11.54
C ARG A 76 -3.48 6.72 -10.11
N MET A 77 -4.78 6.56 -9.93
CA MET A 77 -5.35 6.20 -8.62
C MET A 77 -4.83 4.86 -8.09
N TYR A 78 -4.35 3.95 -8.95
CA TYR A 78 -3.77 2.67 -8.51
C TYR A 78 -2.59 2.89 -7.54
N LEU A 79 -1.84 3.98 -7.71
CA LEU A 79 -0.77 4.35 -6.79
C LEU A 79 -1.25 4.58 -5.35
N ASN A 80 -2.55 4.82 -5.15
CA ASN A 80 -3.18 5.03 -3.84
C ASN A 80 -3.62 3.73 -3.15
N PHE A 81 -3.24 2.55 -3.66
CA PHE A 81 -3.52 1.30 -2.97
C PHE A 81 -2.93 1.31 -1.55
N GLY A 82 -3.75 1.02 -0.56
CA GLY A 82 -3.39 1.12 0.86
C GLY A 82 -3.43 2.53 1.46
N HIS A 83 -3.27 3.58 0.65
CA HIS A 83 -3.13 4.96 1.14
C HIS A 83 -4.37 5.52 1.82
N THR A 84 -5.56 5.14 1.37
CA THR A 84 -6.81 5.68 1.94
C THR A 84 -6.91 5.40 3.45
N ILE A 85 -6.65 4.17 3.86
CA ILE A 85 -6.62 3.77 5.27
C ILE A 85 -5.28 4.14 5.90
N GLY A 86 -4.17 3.99 5.18
CA GLY A 86 -2.83 4.33 5.65
C GLY A 86 -2.72 5.78 6.13
N HIS A 87 -3.19 6.75 5.37
CA HIS A 87 -3.19 8.16 5.80
C HIS A 87 -4.03 8.40 7.07
N ALA A 88 -5.15 7.69 7.23
CA ALA A 88 -5.92 7.79 8.46
C ALA A 88 -5.15 7.22 9.67
N VAL A 89 -4.39 6.13 9.46
CA VAL A 89 -3.50 5.55 10.48
C VAL A 89 -2.37 6.53 10.82
N GLU A 90 -1.68 7.08 9.85
CA GLU A 90 -0.63 8.09 10.08
C GLU A 90 -1.15 9.27 10.90
N GLN A 91 -2.31 9.81 10.51
CA GLN A 91 -2.90 10.98 11.14
C GLN A 91 -3.32 10.68 12.59
N THR A 92 -3.93 9.52 12.86
CA THR A 92 -4.42 9.15 14.19
C THR A 92 -3.31 8.65 15.12
N ALA A 93 -2.27 8.04 14.57
CA ALA A 93 -1.11 7.60 15.33
C ALA A 93 -0.31 8.77 15.92
N GLY A 94 -0.29 9.89 15.22
CA GLY A 94 0.54 11.05 15.53
C GLY A 94 1.93 10.97 14.88
N TYR A 95 2.53 12.14 14.73
CA TYR A 95 3.74 12.35 13.94
C TYR A 95 4.88 11.39 14.32
N GLY A 96 5.45 10.70 13.34
CA GLY A 96 6.64 9.85 13.48
C GLY A 96 6.45 8.50 14.19
N LYS A 97 5.24 8.18 14.68
CA LYS A 97 4.97 6.89 15.33
C LYS A 97 4.84 5.76 14.32
N VAL A 98 4.09 5.99 13.26
CA VAL A 98 3.96 5.09 12.10
C VAL A 98 4.54 5.81 10.90
N MET A 99 5.46 5.17 10.18
CA MET A 99 6.04 5.73 8.96
C MET A 99 5.11 5.49 7.78
N HIS A 100 5.28 6.25 6.71
CA HIS A 100 4.38 6.22 5.55
C HIS A 100 4.22 4.80 4.96
N GLY A 101 5.31 4.12 4.65
CA GLY A 101 5.25 2.78 4.09
C GLY A 101 4.71 1.72 5.06
N GLU A 102 4.94 1.91 6.38
CA GLU A 102 4.31 1.09 7.42
C GLU A 102 2.77 1.26 7.38
N ALA A 103 2.30 2.51 7.32
CA ALA A 103 0.88 2.82 7.24
C ALA A 103 0.24 2.31 5.95
N VAL A 104 0.94 2.42 4.82
CA VAL A 104 0.49 1.88 3.52
C VAL A 104 0.35 0.36 3.59
N ALA A 105 1.30 -0.35 4.20
CA ALA A 105 1.22 -1.81 4.39
C ALA A 105 -0.01 -2.22 5.22
N ILE A 106 -0.25 -1.56 6.35
CA ILE A 106 -1.45 -1.75 7.18
C ILE A 106 -2.72 -1.49 6.34
N GLY A 107 -2.74 -0.39 5.59
CA GLY A 107 -3.87 -0.02 4.74
C GLY A 107 -4.13 -1.01 3.61
N MET A 108 -3.09 -1.56 2.98
CA MET A 108 -3.22 -2.61 1.96
C MET A 108 -3.87 -3.87 2.52
N VAL A 109 -3.41 -4.34 3.68
CA VAL A 109 -3.97 -5.54 4.32
C VAL A 109 -5.42 -5.30 4.73
N GLN A 110 -5.73 -4.18 5.37
CA GLN A 110 -7.07 -3.89 5.86
C GLN A 110 -8.09 -3.76 4.71
N ILE A 111 -7.78 -3.00 3.66
CA ILE A 111 -8.71 -2.83 2.52
C ILE A 111 -8.93 -4.15 1.78
N SER A 112 -7.89 -4.97 1.65
CA SER A 112 -7.96 -6.26 0.98
C SER A 112 -8.79 -7.26 1.76
N ARG A 113 -8.63 -7.32 3.09
CA ARG A 113 -9.41 -8.19 3.96
C ARG A 113 -10.91 -7.96 3.78
N VAL A 114 -11.36 -6.72 3.87
CA VAL A 114 -12.78 -6.40 3.71
C VAL A 114 -13.24 -6.61 2.27
N ALA A 115 -12.41 -6.32 1.27
CA ALA A 115 -12.73 -6.61 -0.13
C ALA A 115 -12.92 -8.12 -0.38
N GLU A 116 -12.13 -8.99 0.25
CA GLU A 116 -12.33 -10.45 0.18
C GLU A 116 -13.64 -10.88 0.88
N GLU A 117 -13.94 -10.33 2.06
CA GLU A 117 -15.17 -10.60 2.80
C GLU A 117 -16.42 -10.21 2.01
N LYS A 118 -16.33 -9.09 1.29
CA LYS A 118 -17.41 -8.61 0.40
C LYS A 118 -17.44 -9.31 -0.98
N GLY A 119 -16.52 -10.24 -1.24
CA GLY A 119 -16.44 -10.95 -2.52
C GLY A 119 -15.94 -10.11 -3.70
N LEU A 120 -15.32 -8.97 -3.43
CA LEU A 120 -14.71 -8.06 -4.44
C LEU A 120 -13.30 -8.51 -4.83
N MET A 121 -12.68 -9.35 -4.04
CA MET A 121 -11.38 -9.96 -4.28
C MET A 121 -11.45 -11.47 -4.03
N PRO A 122 -10.66 -12.29 -4.75
CA PRO A 122 -10.51 -13.70 -4.46
C PRO A 122 -9.94 -13.94 -3.07
N LYS A 123 -10.41 -14.98 -2.38
CA LYS A 123 -9.87 -15.38 -1.08
C LYS A 123 -8.39 -15.76 -1.18
N GLY A 124 -7.59 -15.31 -0.22
CA GLY A 124 -6.17 -15.65 -0.10
C GLY A 124 -5.21 -14.58 -0.60
N ILE A 125 -5.66 -13.58 -1.34
CA ILE A 125 -4.82 -12.45 -1.76
C ILE A 125 -4.38 -11.63 -0.53
N THR A 126 -5.29 -11.34 0.39
CA THR A 126 -4.97 -10.64 1.66
C THR A 126 -3.87 -11.33 2.44
N ARG A 127 -3.92 -12.66 2.52
CA ARG A 127 -2.89 -13.45 3.20
C ARG A 127 -1.54 -13.30 2.50
N GLN A 128 -1.49 -13.39 1.17
CA GLN A 128 -0.26 -13.20 0.40
C GLN A 128 0.34 -11.80 0.62
N ILE A 129 -0.49 -10.75 0.64
CA ILE A 129 -0.08 -9.37 0.93
C ILE A 129 0.52 -9.29 2.34
N ALA A 130 -0.17 -9.83 3.34
CA ALA A 130 0.28 -9.81 4.73
C ALA A 130 1.60 -10.58 4.92
N GLU A 131 1.73 -11.79 4.35
CA GLU A 131 2.95 -12.60 4.41
C GLU A 131 4.13 -11.86 3.76
N MET A 132 3.91 -11.18 2.62
CA MET A 132 4.95 -10.38 1.97
C MET A 132 5.37 -9.18 2.83
N CYS A 133 4.42 -8.44 3.38
CA CYS A 133 4.71 -7.32 4.28
C CYS A 133 5.52 -7.78 5.50
N VAL A 134 5.08 -8.85 6.17
CA VAL A 134 5.77 -9.41 7.34
C VAL A 134 7.18 -9.89 6.99
N LYS A 135 7.37 -10.52 5.84
CA LYS A 135 8.68 -10.96 5.33
C LYS A 135 9.70 -9.83 5.28
N PHE A 136 9.28 -8.64 4.87
CA PHE A 136 10.12 -7.44 4.84
C PHE A 136 10.13 -6.66 6.16
N GLY A 137 9.47 -7.15 7.22
CA GLY A 137 9.43 -6.48 8.53
C GLY A 137 8.45 -5.32 8.61
N LEU A 138 7.52 -5.19 7.64
CA LEU A 138 6.46 -4.20 7.68
C LEU A 138 5.33 -4.66 8.61
N PRO A 139 4.72 -3.75 9.37
CA PRO A 139 3.54 -4.06 10.17
C PRO A 139 2.33 -4.31 9.26
N VAL A 140 1.49 -5.24 9.67
CA VAL A 140 0.22 -5.56 8.99
C VAL A 140 -1.00 -5.20 9.82
N ASP A 141 -0.75 -4.67 11.01
CA ASP A 141 -1.75 -4.23 11.97
C ASP A 141 -1.24 -3.04 12.77
N TYR A 142 -2.15 -2.32 13.43
CA TYR A 142 -1.85 -1.15 14.26
C TYR A 142 -2.76 -1.12 15.47
N GLU A 143 -2.19 -0.78 16.63
CA GLU A 143 -2.92 -0.53 17.86
C GLU A 143 -2.49 0.81 18.50
N PRO A 144 -3.43 1.59 19.06
CA PRO A 144 -4.87 1.28 19.21
C PRO A 144 -5.67 1.54 17.92
N TRP A 145 -6.45 0.56 17.47
CA TRP A 145 -7.33 0.69 16.32
C TRP A 145 -8.68 1.28 16.73
N ARG A 146 -8.89 2.56 16.45
CA ARG A 146 -10.09 3.30 16.87
C ARG A 146 -10.91 3.70 15.64
N VAL A 147 -11.92 2.91 15.34
CA VAL A 147 -12.75 3.05 14.12
C VAL A 147 -13.28 4.47 13.95
N GLU A 148 -13.80 5.11 15.00
CA GLU A 148 -14.38 6.46 14.91
C GLU A 148 -13.33 7.54 14.61
N GLU A 149 -12.13 7.42 15.17
CA GLU A 149 -11.03 8.35 14.90
C GLU A 149 -10.51 8.18 13.45
N LEU A 150 -10.32 6.93 13.01
CA LEU A 150 -9.93 6.59 11.64
C LEU A 150 -10.97 7.07 10.63
N TYR A 151 -12.26 6.83 10.90
CA TYR A 151 -13.35 7.28 10.06
C TYR A 151 -13.39 8.81 9.95
N THR A 152 -13.20 9.51 11.06
CA THR A 152 -13.16 10.97 11.09
C THR A 152 -11.97 11.50 10.27
N ALA A 153 -10.76 10.96 10.48
CA ALA A 153 -9.57 11.31 9.72
C ALA A 153 -9.78 11.09 8.20
N LEU A 154 -10.37 9.95 7.83
CA LEU A 154 -10.60 9.55 6.45
C LEU A 154 -11.64 10.41 5.74
N THR A 155 -12.66 10.91 6.46
CA THR A 155 -13.79 11.64 5.87
C THR A 155 -13.66 13.15 5.95
N HIS A 156 -12.73 13.68 6.75
CA HIS A 156 -12.60 15.13 7.01
C HIS A 156 -12.49 15.96 5.72
N ASP A 157 -11.60 15.57 4.79
CA ASP A 157 -11.41 16.27 3.53
C ASP A 157 -12.38 15.85 2.42
N LYS A 158 -13.07 14.71 2.55
CA LYS A 158 -13.85 14.09 1.49
C LYS A 158 -15.34 14.42 1.55
N LYS A 159 -15.87 14.85 2.70
CA LYS A 159 -17.24 15.38 2.80
C LYS A 159 -17.49 16.59 1.90
N ALA A 160 -16.43 17.32 1.53
CA ALA A 160 -16.51 18.44 0.62
C ALA A 160 -16.56 18.04 -0.88
N ARG A 161 -16.28 16.75 -1.22
CA ARG A 161 -16.09 16.29 -2.61
C ARG A 161 -17.09 15.24 -3.09
N GLY A 162 -18.07 14.83 -2.27
CA GLY A 162 -19.13 13.89 -2.65
C GLY A 162 -19.43 12.82 -1.59
N ASN A 163 -20.41 11.95 -1.86
CA ASN A 163 -20.90 10.93 -0.93
C ASN A 163 -20.18 9.58 -1.02
N SER A 164 -19.04 9.51 -1.71
CA SER A 164 -18.28 8.25 -1.88
C SER A 164 -16.79 8.48 -1.89
N ILE A 165 -16.05 7.43 -1.55
CA ILE A 165 -14.59 7.37 -1.59
C ILE A 165 -14.17 6.35 -2.64
N LYS A 166 -13.25 6.75 -3.51
CA LYS A 166 -12.59 5.80 -4.41
C LYS A 166 -11.40 5.20 -3.67
N THR A 167 -11.36 3.88 -3.62
CA THR A 167 -10.27 3.08 -3.08
C THR A 167 -9.71 2.18 -4.19
N VAL A 168 -8.61 1.52 -3.92
CA VAL A 168 -8.00 0.55 -4.84
C VAL A 168 -8.07 -0.82 -4.21
N ILE A 169 -8.38 -1.83 -5.00
CA ILE A 169 -8.31 -3.25 -4.67
C ILE A 169 -7.44 -3.96 -5.70
N VAL A 170 -6.99 -5.17 -5.36
CA VAL A 170 -6.12 -6.01 -6.20
C VAL A 170 -6.78 -7.37 -6.42
N PRO A 171 -7.65 -7.51 -7.42
CA PRO A 171 -8.31 -8.78 -7.70
C PRO A 171 -7.36 -9.91 -8.12
N GLU A 172 -6.18 -9.56 -8.63
CA GLU A 172 -5.10 -10.47 -9.02
C GLU A 172 -3.77 -9.76 -8.82
N ILE A 173 -2.74 -10.47 -8.40
CA ILE A 173 -1.38 -9.89 -8.29
C ILE A 173 -0.96 -9.29 -9.63
N GLY A 174 -0.55 -8.03 -9.61
CA GLY A 174 -0.21 -7.26 -10.81
C GLY A 174 -1.41 -6.60 -11.52
N LYS A 175 -2.61 -6.67 -10.95
CA LYS A 175 -3.81 -6.05 -11.53
C LYS A 175 -4.62 -5.31 -10.47
N ALA A 176 -4.59 -3.99 -10.51
CA ALA A 176 -5.39 -3.14 -9.65
C ALA A 176 -6.75 -2.79 -10.29
N ALA A 177 -7.71 -2.48 -9.44
CA ALA A 177 -9.02 -1.96 -9.83
C ALA A 177 -9.48 -0.86 -8.87
N ILE A 178 -10.26 0.09 -9.39
CA ILE A 178 -10.89 1.12 -8.56
C ILE A 178 -12.17 0.55 -7.96
N ASN A 179 -12.30 0.69 -6.65
CA ASN A 179 -13.51 0.37 -5.91
C ASN A 179 -14.09 1.65 -5.30
N GLN A 180 -15.33 1.96 -5.63
CA GLN A 180 -16.03 3.14 -5.13
C GLN A 180 -16.94 2.75 -3.97
N ILE A 181 -16.65 3.30 -2.79
CA ILE A 181 -17.32 2.96 -1.53
C ILE A 181 -18.18 4.18 -1.12
N PRO A 182 -19.49 4.00 -0.89
CA PRO A 182 -20.29 5.02 -0.24
C PRO A 182 -19.71 5.40 1.12
N LEU A 183 -19.72 6.70 1.46
CA LEU A 183 -19.17 7.17 2.76
C LEU A 183 -19.79 6.44 3.95
N VAL A 184 -21.08 6.13 3.88
CA VAL A 184 -21.80 5.44 4.95
C VAL A 184 -21.31 4.00 5.18
N GLU A 185 -20.76 3.36 4.15
CA GLU A 185 -20.22 1.99 4.21
C GLU A 185 -18.74 1.98 4.60
N MET A 186 -18.07 3.13 4.60
CA MET A 186 -16.62 3.17 4.83
C MET A 186 -16.24 2.71 6.26
N LYS A 187 -17.15 2.81 7.23
CA LYS A 187 -16.90 2.26 8.58
C LYS A 187 -16.70 0.75 8.57
N GLU A 188 -17.44 0.01 7.74
CA GLU A 188 -17.30 -1.44 7.59
C GLU A 188 -15.87 -1.82 7.15
N TYR A 189 -15.24 -0.96 6.33
CA TYR A 189 -13.85 -1.16 5.89
C TYR A 189 -12.81 -0.84 6.98
N LEU A 190 -13.24 -0.26 8.10
CA LEU A 190 -12.40 0.01 9.26
C LEU A 190 -12.66 -0.95 10.43
N GLU A 191 -13.67 -1.81 10.35
CA GLU A 191 -13.89 -2.87 11.35
C GLU A 191 -12.85 -3.99 11.17
N LYS A 192 -12.43 -4.61 12.31
CA LYS A 192 -11.49 -5.73 12.34
C LYS A 192 -12.21 -7.05 12.62
#